data_97aa7a2167fb3f3013ee0beddc990953
#
_entry.id   97aa7a2167fb3f3013ee0beddc990953
#
_cell.length_a   1.000
_cell.length_b   1.000
_cell.length_c   1.000
_cell.angle_alpha   90.00
_cell.angle_beta   90.00
_cell.angle_gamma   90.00
#
_symmetry.space_group_name_H-M   'P 1'
#
loop_
_entity.id
_entity.type
_entity.pdbx_description
1 polymer ?
#
loop_
_entity_poly.entity_id
_entity_poly.type
_entity_poly.pdbx_seq_one_letter_code
_entity_poly.pdbx_strand_id
1 'polypeptide(L)'
;RPTSMVFQGFALFPHMSVLENIGYGLKLKSIEKEVIFTKVTKMMDLVGLTGLSKRMPHELSGGQQQRVQLARALILENDVLLLDEPLSALDAQLRKDMCIELKRLQKTVGITFVHVTHNQEEAMSVADRIAIIADGEMLEEGTPEEIYSNPKNKFTAEFIGEKNIFNGTVVSFNTKNITIDIGNDTIEILNQGYKIKKNQKVSLSIKSESIEIIKNQNKSDDKLKVAQIMGTISEITFLGQFIRYLVLLKNGQEIQVRSPKEVKNIKLNDKVSLKWKLEDFLLHQK
;
A
#
# COMPACT_ATOMS: atom_id res chain seq x y z
N ARG A 1 -14.46 -17.33 22.67
CA ARG A 1 -14.67 -16.68 21.36
C ARG A 1 -13.67 -17.29 20.39
N PRO A 2 -14.02 -17.47 19.12
CA PRO A 2 -13.13 -18.05 18.10
C PRO A 2 -12.09 -17.03 17.59
N THR A 3 -12.02 -15.83 18.15
CA THR A 3 -11.15 -14.74 17.72
C THR A 3 -10.33 -14.18 18.87
N SER A 4 -9.09 -13.83 18.60
CA SER A 4 -8.24 -12.96 19.44
C SER A 4 -8.06 -11.60 18.78
N MET A 5 -7.76 -10.56 19.57
CA MET A 5 -7.54 -9.21 19.05
C MET A 5 -6.28 -8.60 19.65
N VAL A 6 -5.54 -7.94 18.80
CA VAL A 6 -4.39 -7.08 19.11
C VAL A 6 -4.82 -5.65 18.84
N PHE A 7 -4.79 -4.80 19.84
CA PHE A 7 -5.24 -3.41 19.75
C PHE A 7 -4.09 -2.48 19.37
N GLN A 8 -4.44 -1.31 18.87
CA GLN A 8 -3.53 -0.20 18.68
C GLN A 8 -2.82 0.14 20.01
N GLY A 9 -1.50 0.24 19.99
CA GLY A 9 -0.68 0.31 21.20
C GLY A 9 -0.48 -1.08 21.83
N PHE A 10 0.52 -1.20 22.68
CA PHE A 10 0.96 -2.54 23.14
C PHE A 10 -0.02 -3.19 24.12
N ALA A 11 -0.83 -2.42 24.84
CA ALA A 11 -1.85 -2.87 25.80
C ALA A 11 -1.39 -4.03 26.71
N LEU A 12 -0.11 -4.06 27.10
CA LEU A 12 0.44 -5.02 28.03
C LEU A 12 0.05 -4.69 29.46
N PHE A 13 -0.08 -5.67 30.31
CA PHE A 13 -0.27 -5.46 31.75
C PHE A 13 1.07 -4.99 32.36
N PRO A 14 1.19 -3.73 32.82
CA PRO A 14 2.47 -3.15 33.20
C PRO A 14 3.06 -3.76 34.46
N HIS A 15 2.23 -4.38 35.30
CA HIS A 15 2.59 -5.05 36.56
C HIS A 15 2.84 -6.56 36.42
N MET A 16 2.83 -7.07 35.19
CA MET A 16 3.07 -8.48 34.89
C MET A 16 4.33 -8.63 34.03
N SER A 17 5.10 -9.69 34.31
CA SER A 17 6.24 -10.08 33.49
C SER A 17 5.80 -10.52 32.07
N VAL A 18 6.76 -10.71 31.16
CA VAL A 18 6.52 -11.27 29.81
C VAL A 18 5.79 -12.61 29.91
N LEU A 19 6.28 -13.53 30.75
CA LEU A 19 5.67 -14.85 30.96
C LEU A 19 4.22 -14.74 31.43
N GLU A 20 3.96 -13.87 32.40
CA GLU A 20 2.62 -13.66 32.95
C GLU A 20 1.68 -12.98 31.94
N ASN A 21 2.16 -12.01 31.18
CA ASN A 21 1.40 -11.38 30.11
C ASN A 21 0.94 -12.40 29.07
N ILE A 22 1.86 -13.21 28.55
CA ILE A 22 1.56 -14.22 27.53
C ILE A 22 0.63 -15.28 28.10
N GLY A 23 0.91 -15.79 29.31
CA GLY A 23 0.14 -16.88 29.95
C GLY A 23 -1.21 -16.44 30.53
N TYR A 24 -1.51 -15.13 30.57
CA TYR A 24 -2.69 -14.62 31.25
C TYR A 24 -3.99 -15.24 30.78
N GLY A 25 -4.21 -15.33 29.49
CA GLY A 25 -5.44 -15.92 28.93
C GLY A 25 -5.58 -17.41 29.22
N LEU A 26 -4.50 -18.16 29.30
CA LEU A 26 -4.52 -19.58 29.69
C LEU A 26 -4.84 -19.73 31.20
N LYS A 27 -4.33 -18.83 32.03
CA LYS A 27 -4.65 -18.81 33.46
C LYS A 27 -6.15 -18.57 33.68
N LEU A 28 -6.80 -17.71 32.91
CA LEU A 28 -8.24 -17.50 32.97
C LEU A 28 -9.07 -18.73 32.54
N LYS A 29 -8.50 -19.60 31.70
CA LYS A 29 -9.09 -20.90 31.32
C LYS A 29 -8.83 -21.99 32.36
N SER A 30 -8.26 -21.67 33.53
CA SER A 30 -7.94 -22.59 34.62
C SER A 30 -7.00 -23.74 34.21
N ILE A 31 -6.09 -23.48 33.27
CA ILE A 31 -5.07 -24.44 32.83
C ILE A 31 -3.98 -24.54 33.92
N GLU A 32 -3.44 -25.70 34.10
CA GLU A 32 -2.38 -25.99 35.10
C GLU A 32 -1.13 -25.18 34.83
N LYS A 33 -0.46 -24.73 35.91
CA LYS A 33 0.70 -23.83 35.82
C LYS A 33 1.87 -24.42 35.02
N GLU A 34 2.13 -25.72 35.11
CA GLU A 34 3.20 -26.40 34.37
C GLU A 34 2.92 -26.40 32.85
N VAL A 35 1.67 -26.66 32.49
CA VAL A 35 1.22 -26.61 31.09
C VAL A 35 1.31 -25.18 30.55
N ILE A 36 0.90 -24.15 31.33
CA ILE A 36 1.06 -22.75 30.97
C ILE A 36 2.52 -22.45 30.72
N PHE A 37 3.41 -22.80 31.65
CA PHE A 37 4.85 -22.52 31.51
C PHE A 37 5.43 -23.12 30.22
N THR A 38 5.09 -24.38 29.94
CA THR A 38 5.54 -25.08 28.73
C THR A 38 5.02 -24.43 27.46
N LYS A 39 3.72 -24.08 27.39
CA LYS A 39 3.13 -23.41 26.24
C LYS A 39 3.71 -22.01 26.04
N VAL A 40 3.88 -21.23 27.12
CA VAL A 40 4.46 -19.88 27.05
C VAL A 40 5.90 -19.91 26.58
N THR A 41 6.72 -20.86 27.09
CA THR A 41 8.12 -20.99 26.64
C THR A 41 8.21 -21.28 25.14
N LYS A 42 7.42 -22.24 24.63
CA LYS A 42 7.35 -22.51 23.19
C LYS A 42 6.89 -21.30 22.37
N MET A 43 5.89 -20.57 22.86
CA MET A 43 5.41 -19.37 22.19
C MET A 43 6.46 -18.25 22.19
N MET A 44 7.20 -18.07 23.29
CA MET A 44 8.31 -17.12 23.39
C MET A 44 9.43 -17.45 22.39
N ASP A 45 9.76 -18.73 22.23
CA ASP A 45 10.76 -19.16 21.24
C ASP A 45 10.27 -18.85 19.80
N LEU A 46 8.99 -19.11 19.53
CA LEU A 46 8.37 -18.84 18.22
C LEU A 46 8.44 -17.37 17.82
N VAL A 47 8.19 -16.45 18.78
CA VAL A 47 8.20 -14.99 18.54
C VAL A 47 9.55 -14.32 18.87
N GLY A 48 10.61 -15.09 19.13
CA GLY A 48 11.96 -14.57 19.37
C GLY A 48 12.11 -13.77 20.66
N LEU A 49 11.45 -14.19 21.75
CA LEU A 49 11.52 -13.60 23.09
C LEU A 49 12.26 -14.50 24.11
N THR A 50 13.02 -15.49 23.65
CA THR A 50 13.80 -16.39 24.49
C THR A 50 14.69 -15.61 25.46
N GLY A 51 14.68 -16.00 26.73
CA GLY A 51 15.45 -15.34 27.79
C GLY A 51 14.83 -14.10 28.44
N LEU A 52 13.68 -13.62 27.92
CA LEU A 52 13.01 -12.39 28.42
C LEU A 52 11.83 -12.68 29.37
N SER A 53 11.61 -13.92 29.81
CA SER A 53 10.42 -14.35 30.57
C SER A 53 10.14 -13.53 31.82
N LYS A 54 11.18 -13.09 32.53
CA LYS A 54 11.10 -12.32 33.79
C LYS A 54 11.06 -10.80 33.60
N ARG A 55 11.30 -10.30 32.37
CA ARG A 55 11.27 -8.86 32.07
C ARG A 55 9.87 -8.29 32.20
N MET A 56 9.83 -7.03 32.64
CA MET A 56 8.61 -6.24 32.69
C MET A 56 8.43 -5.44 31.39
N PRO A 57 7.21 -5.03 31.02
CA PRO A 57 6.96 -4.28 29.78
C PRO A 57 7.87 -3.05 29.59
N HIS A 58 8.14 -2.29 30.63
CA HIS A 58 8.97 -1.10 30.57
C HIS A 58 10.48 -1.37 30.34
N GLU A 59 10.91 -2.62 30.45
CA GLU A 59 12.28 -3.07 30.19
C GLU A 59 12.45 -3.59 28.75
N LEU A 60 11.41 -3.54 27.91
CA LEU A 60 11.36 -4.05 26.56
C LEU A 60 11.37 -2.93 25.51
N SER A 61 12.03 -3.17 24.38
CA SER A 61 11.86 -2.31 23.20
C SER A 61 10.44 -2.38 22.65
N GLY A 62 10.03 -1.38 21.84
CA GLY A 62 8.70 -1.38 21.21
C GLY A 62 8.42 -2.64 20.40
N GLY A 63 9.37 -3.13 19.61
CA GLY A 63 9.22 -4.40 18.87
C GLY A 63 9.09 -5.61 19.78
N GLN A 64 9.81 -5.66 20.92
CA GLN A 64 9.64 -6.73 21.90
C GLN A 64 8.27 -6.67 22.58
N GLN A 65 7.76 -5.50 22.91
CA GLN A 65 6.41 -5.33 23.46
C GLN A 65 5.34 -5.81 22.46
N GLN A 66 5.52 -5.49 21.17
CA GLN A 66 4.66 -5.95 20.08
C GLN A 66 4.63 -7.50 19.99
N ARG A 67 5.79 -8.12 20.05
CA ARG A 67 5.90 -9.60 20.05
C ARG A 67 5.23 -10.23 21.27
N VAL A 68 5.33 -9.62 22.45
CA VAL A 68 4.62 -10.08 23.65
C VAL A 68 3.10 -10.00 23.45
N GLN A 69 2.61 -8.92 22.87
CA GLN A 69 1.19 -8.75 22.60
C GLN A 69 0.68 -9.78 21.58
N LEU A 70 1.43 -10.02 20.50
CA LEU A 70 1.12 -11.08 19.52
C LEU A 70 1.12 -12.47 20.16
N ALA A 71 2.14 -12.79 20.93
CA ALA A 71 2.24 -14.07 21.64
C ALA A 71 1.07 -14.30 22.59
N ARG A 72 0.65 -13.27 23.33
CA ARG A 72 -0.52 -13.29 24.22
C ARG A 72 -1.82 -13.60 23.48
N ALA A 73 -1.98 -13.09 22.26
CA ALA A 73 -3.15 -13.34 21.44
C ALA A 73 -3.12 -14.74 20.78
N LEU A 74 -1.95 -15.15 20.28
CA LEU A 74 -1.75 -16.43 19.57
C LEU A 74 -1.81 -17.66 20.47
N ILE A 75 -1.35 -17.55 21.74
CA ILE A 75 -1.32 -18.69 22.66
C ILE A 75 -2.71 -19.26 22.99
N LEU A 76 -3.76 -18.48 22.68
CA LEU A 76 -5.16 -18.92 22.87
C LEU A 76 -5.64 -19.89 21.80
N GLU A 77 -4.84 -20.09 20.73
CA GLU A 77 -5.08 -21.05 19.64
C GLU A 77 -6.44 -20.82 18.95
N ASN A 78 -6.81 -19.56 18.71
CA ASN A 78 -8.02 -19.20 18.00
C ASN A 78 -7.78 -19.21 16.49
N ASP A 79 -8.84 -19.47 15.70
CA ASP A 79 -8.77 -19.59 14.24
C ASP A 79 -8.51 -18.25 13.54
N VAL A 80 -8.88 -17.14 14.17
CA VAL A 80 -8.77 -15.79 13.60
C VAL A 80 -8.11 -14.83 14.58
N LEU A 81 -7.08 -14.14 14.11
CA LEU A 81 -6.41 -13.04 14.81
C LEU A 81 -6.75 -11.71 14.14
N LEU A 82 -7.38 -10.82 14.90
CA LEU A 82 -7.68 -9.45 14.49
C LEU A 82 -6.53 -8.54 14.94
N LEU A 83 -6.00 -7.75 14.03
CA LEU A 83 -4.88 -6.82 14.25
C LEU A 83 -5.37 -5.41 13.89
N ASP A 84 -5.55 -4.57 14.89
CA ASP A 84 -5.99 -3.17 14.72
C ASP A 84 -4.79 -2.24 14.81
N GLU A 85 -4.32 -1.77 13.65
CA GLU A 85 -3.12 -0.94 13.49
C GLU A 85 -1.92 -1.40 14.34
N PRO A 86 -1.54 -2.68 14.29
CA PRO A 86 -0.60 -3.25 15.26
C PRO A 86 0.80 -2.62 15.19
N LEU A 87 1.19 -2.05 14.07
CA LEU A 87 2.53 -1.52 13.84
C LEU A 87 2.62 0.02 13.89
N SER A 88 1.52 0.70 14.20
CA SER A 88 1.43 2.17 14.15
C SER A 88 2.38 2.88 15.13
N ALA A 89 2.69 2.26 16.27
CA ALA A 89 3.57 2.82 17.31
C ALA A 89 5.07 2.61 17.03
N LEU A 90 5.44 1.92 15.93
CA LEU A 90 6.82 1.60 15.61
C LEU A 90 7.44 2.62 14.63
N ASP A 91 8.74 2.84 14.75
CA ASP A 91 9.49 3.59 13.73
C ASP A 91 9.53 2.86 12.39
N ALA A 92 9.92 3.57 11.33
CA ALA A 92 9.84 3.07 9.96
C ALA A 92 10.68 1.81 9.71
N GLN A 93 11.89 1.71 10.30
CA GLN A 93 12.76 0.56 10.11
C GLN A 93 12.21 -0.67 10.84
N LEU A 94 11.86 -0.50 12.10
CA LEU A 94 11.32 -1.57 12.93
C LEU A 94 9.97 -2.08 12.37
N ARG A 95 9.16 -1.18 11.80
CA ARG A 95 7.90 -1.52 11.13
C ARG A 95 8.12 -2.47 9.94
N LYS A 96 9.10 -2.19 9.09
CA LYS A 96 9.45 -3.06 7.95
C LYS A 96 9.87 -4.45 8.41
N ASP A 97 10.74 -4.51 9.43
CA ASP A 97 11.20 -5.78 9.98
C ASP A 97 10.03 -6.58 10.58
N MET A 98 9.12 -5.90 11.28
CA MET A 98 7.93 -6.51 11.87
C MET A 98 6.91 -6.98 10.82
N CYS A 99 6.78 -6.33 9.65
CA CYS A 99 5.96 -6.81 8.54
C CYS A 99 6.44 -8.18 8.04
N ILE A 100 7.75 -8.31 7.84
CA ILE A 100 8.37 -9.59 7.41
C ILE A 100 8.11 -10.67 8.45
N GLU A 101 8.28 -10.34 9.73
CA GLU A 101 8.08 -11.28 10.83
C GLU A 101 6.62 -11.69 11.01
N LEU A 102 5.67 -10.75 10.89
CA LEU A 102 4.24 -11.03 10.92
C LEU A 102 3.82 -12.00 9.82
N LYS A 103 4.30 -11.79 8.59
CA LYS A 103 4.01 -12.70 7.48
C LYS A 103 4.60 -14.08 7.72
N ARG A 104 5.83 -14.17 8.24
CA ARG A 104 6.47 -15.44 8.62
C ARG A 104 5.68 -16.15 9.72
N LEU A 105 5.30 -15.41 10.75
CA LEU A 105 4.56 -15.94 11.90
C LEU A 105 3.19 -16.48 11.46
N GLN A 106 2.45 -15.73 10.64
CA GLN A 106 1.17 -16.15 10.08
C GLN A 106 1.29 -17.48 9.32
N LYS A 107 2.31 -17.62 8.46
CA LYS A 107 2.58 -18.87 7.72
C LYS A 107 2.91 -20.03 8.64
N THR A 108 3.65 -19.78 9.74
CA THR A 108 4.07 -20.82 10.69
C THR A 108 2.89 -21.31 11.53
N VAL A 109 2.04 -20.38 11.97
CA VAL A 109 0.87 -20.70 12.83
C VAL A 109 -0.30 -21.24 12.01
N GLY A 110 -0.45 -20.80 10.74
CA GLY A 110 -1.45 -21.30 9.80
C GLY A 110 -2.89 -20.84 10.07
N ILE A 111 -3.08 -19.76 10.87
CA ILE A 111 -4.40 -19.17 11.14
C ILE A 111 -4.65 -17.92 10.28
N THR A 112 -5.90 -17.48 10.22
CA THR A 112 -6.27 -16.27 9.48
C THR A 112 -5.93 -15.03 10.28
N PHE A 113 -5.16 -14.09 9.68
CA PHE A 113 -4.95 -12.75 10.20
C PHE A 113 -5.84 -11.76 9.45
N VAL A 114 -6.58 -10.95 10.18
CA VAL A 114 -7.29 -9.78 9.64
C VAL A 114 -6.56 -8.55 10.16
N HIS A 115 -5.83 -7.89 9.28
CA HIS A 115 -4.97 -6.75 9.60
C HIS A 115 -5.58 -5.45 9.10
N VAL A 116 -5.97 -4.56 10.00
CA VAL A 116 -6.42 -3.21 9.69
C VAL A 116 -5.22 -2.27 9.75
N THR A 117 -4.98 -1.52 8.70
CA THR A 117 -3.92 -0.52 8.63
C THR A 117 -4.28 0.59 7.65
N HIS A 118 -3.79 1.80 7.90
CA HIS A 118 -3.80 2.91 6.94
C HIS A 118 -2.46 3.02 6.18
N ASN A 119 -1.49 2.17 6.47
CA ASN A 119 -0.19 2.15 5.82
C ASN A 119 -0.19 1.19 4.63
N GLN A 120 -0.03 1.75 3.43
CA GLN A 120 -0.04 0.98 2.18
C GLN A 120 1.14 -0.01 2.10
N GLU A 121 2.35 0.36 2.57
CA GLU A 121 3.51 -0.53 2.56
C GLU A 121 3.28 -1.76 3.45
N GLU A 122 2.62 -1.60 4.60
CA GLU A 122 2.24 -2.71 5.47
C GLU A 122 1.28 -3.65 4.73
N ALA A 123 0.18 -3.10 4.19
CA ALA A 123 -0.82 -3.88 3.49
C ALA A 123 -0.20 -4.67 2.33
N MET A 124 0.62 -4.02 1.50
CA MET A 124 1.28 -4.66 0.35
C MET A 124 2.28 -5.74 0.75
N SER A 125 2.97 -5.56 1.89
CA SER A 125 4.03 -6.48 2.34
C SER A 125 3.48 -7.72 3.06
N VAL A 126 2.40 -7.57 3.82
CA VAL A 126 1.90 -8.61 4.74
C VAL A 126 0.74 -9.39 4.14
N ALA A 127 -0.19 -8.74 3.46
CA ALA A 127 -1.44 -9.34 3.05
C ALA A 127 -1.29 -10.35 1.89
N ASP A 128 -2.13 -11.38 1.90
CA ASP A 128 -2.41 -12.23 0.74
C ASP A 128 -3.58 -11.66 -0.07
N ARG A 129 -4.51 -10.97 0.59
CA ARG A 129 -5.62 -10.22 -0.02
C ARG A 129 -5.81 -8.89 0.71
N ILE A 130 -6.16 -7.86 -0.04
CA ILE A 130 -6.43 -6.50 0.45
C ILE A 130 -7.89 -6.16 0.15
N ALA A 131 -8.59 -5.63 1.15
CA ALA A 131 -9.91 -5.02 0.99
C ALA A 131 -9.80 -3.51 1.21
N ILE A 132 -10.25 -2.72 0.24
CA ILE A 132 -10.32 -1.26 0.33
C ILE A 132 -11.70 -0.87 0.82
N ILE A 133 -11.73 -0.17 1.96
CA ILE A 133 -12.97 0.29 2.60
C ILE A 133 -12.96 1.81 2.62
N ALA A 134 -14.04 2.42 2.18
CA ALA A 134 -14.30 3.85 2.31
C ALA A 134 -15.80 4.09 2.54
N ASP A 135 -16.12 5.11 3.33
CA ASP A 135 -17.50 5.49 3.67
C ASP A 135 -18.38 4.33 4.20
N GLY A 136 -17.74 3.36 4.87
CA GLY A 136 -18.41 2.19 5.43
C GLY A 136 -18.72 1.07 4.43
N GLU A 137 -18.30 1.21 3.17
CA GLU A 137 -18.49 0.22 2.11
C GLU A 137 -17.17 -0.41 1.67
N MET A 138 -17.19 -1.69 1.32
CA MET A 138 -16.06 -2.37 0.70
C MET A 138 -16.06 -2.05 -0.80
N LEU A 139 -15.15 -1.20 -1.23
CA LEU A 139 -15.07 -0.72 -2.61
C LEU A 139 -14.39 -1.72 -3.56
N GLU A 140 -13.38 -2.41 -3.07
CA GLU A 140 -12.59 -3.32 -3.88
C GLU A 140 -11.86 -4.34 -3.02
N GLU A 141 -11.66 -5.55 -3.57
CA GLU A 141 -10.90 -6.62 -2.95
C GLU A 141 -10.05 -7.33 -4.02
N GLY A 142 -8.82 -7.69 -3.68
CA GLY A 142 -7.91 -8.37 -4.59
C GLY A 142 -6.57 -8.73 -3.93
N THR A 143 -5.66 -9.33 -4.69
CA THR A 143 -4.26 -9.48 -4.27
C THR A 143 -3.57 -8.12 -4.25
N PRO A 144 -2.46 -7.97 -3.50
CA PRO A 144 -1.66 -6.74 -3.53
C PRO A 144 -1.32 -6.28 -4.95
N GLU A 145 -0.93 -7.20 -5.82
CA GLU A 145 -0.58 -6.92 -7.21
C GLU A 145 -1.77 -6.43 -8.03
N GLU A 146 -2.96 -7.02 -7.85
CA GLU A 146 -4.20 -6.60 -8.52
C GLU A 146 -4.60 -5.19 -8.10
N ILE A 147 -4.66 -4.94 -6.78
CA ILE A 147 -5.04 -3.65 -6.19
C ILE A 147 -4.08 -2.54 -6.62
N TYR A 148 -2.77 -2.82 -6.68
CA TYR A 148 -1.76 -1.84 -7.11
C TYR A 148 -1.76 -1.62 -8.62
N SER A 149 -1.75 -2.72 -9.40
CA SER A 149 -1.55 -2.64 -10.85
C SER A 149 -2.82 -2.33 -11.62
N ASN A 150 -3.95 -2.91 -11.23
CA ASN A 150 -5.22 -2.84 -11.95
C ASN A 150 -6.40 -2.46 -11.05
N PRO A 151 -6.36 -1.32 -10.33
CA PRO A 151 -7.47 -0.88 -9.51
C PRO A 151 -8.74 -0.70 -10.35
N LYS A 152 -9.85 -1.26 -9.87
CA LYS A 152 -11.12 -1.28 -10.60
C LYS A 152 -11.87 0.03 -10.47
N ASN A 153 -11.66 0.78 -9.39
CA ASN A 153 -12.32 2.05 -9.20
C ASN A 153 -11.34 3.21 -8.99
N LYS A 154 -11.85 4.42 -9.23
CA LYS A 154 -11.08 5.65 -9.13
C LYS A 154 -10.49 5.85 -7.73
N PHE A 155 -11.28 5.60 -6.67
CA PHE A 155 -10.82 5.79 -5.29
C PHE A 155 -9.61 4.90 -4.97
N THR A 156 -9.67 3.63 -5.34
CA THR A 156 -8.52 2.71 -5.17
C THR A 156 -7.30 3.22 -5.93
N ALA A 157 -7.50 3.70 -7.17
CA ALA A 157 -6.41 4.25 -7.97
C ALA A 157 -5.78 5.51 -7.35
N GLU A 158 -6.58 6.38 -6.74
CA GLU A 158 -6.11 7.58 -6.03
C GLU A 158 -5.43 7.22 -4.71
N PHE A 159 -6.01 6.27 -3.96
CA PHE A 159 -5.55 5.92 -2.63
C PHE A 159 -4.30 5.04 -2.66
N ILE A 160 -4.22 4.07 -3.60
CA ILE A 160 -3.12 3.12 -3.69
C ILE A 160 -2.07 3.57 -4.71
N GLY A 161 -0.89 3.87 -4.19
CA GLY A 161 0.24 4.35 -4.99
C GLY A 161 0.07 5.82 -5.38
N GLU A 162 1.12 6.41 -5.93
CA GLU A 162 1.09 7.79 -6.39
C GLU A 162 0.70 7.84 -7.87
N LYS A 163 -0.61 7.69 -8.15
CA LYS A 163 -1.15 7.73 -9.51
C LYS A 163 -1.65 9.12 -9.87
N ASN A 164 -1.46 9.48 -11.12
CA ASN A 164 -2.06 10.68 -11.69
C ASN A 164 -3.46 10.33 -12.19
N ILE A 165 -4.43 11.17 -11.86
CA ILE A 165 -5.82 11.01 -12.31
C ILE A 165 -6.15 12.13 -13.30
N PHE A 166 -6.63 11.73 -14.47
CA PHE A 166 -7.17 12.67 -15.48
C PHE A 166 -8.67 12.46 -15.57
N ASN A 167 -9.43 13.53 -15.48
CA ASN A 167 -10.86 13.49 -15.76
C ASN A 167 -11.09 14.00 -17.17
N GLY A 168 -11.92 13.31 -17.94
CA GLY A 168 -12.15 13.67 -19.32
C GLY A 168 -13.46 13.14 -19.87
N THR A 169 -13.68 13.40 -21.16
CA THR A 169 -14.86 12.98 -21.90
C THR A 169 -14.44 12.17 -23.12
N VAL A 170 -15.10 11.03 -23.35
CA VAL A 170 -14.83 10.20 -24.52
C VAL A 170 -15.24 10.90 -25.81
N VAL A 171 -14.28 11.21 -26.66
CA VAL A 171 -14.50 11.86 -27.97
C VAL A 171 -14.81 10.81 -29.05
N SER A 172 -13.98 9.77 -29.12
CA SER A 172 -14.09 8.71 -30.09
C SER A 172 -13.50 7.41 -29.53
N PHE A 173 -13.95 6.31 -30.07
CA PHE A 173 -13.39 4.99 -29.75
C PHE A 173 -13.57 4.02 -30.92
N ASN A 174 -12.69 3.05 -30.98
CA ASN A 174 -12.75 1.91 -31.90
C ASN A 174 -12.35 0.61 -31.17
N THR A 175 -12.18 -0.47 -31.88
CA THR A 175 -11.80 -1.77 -31.28
C THR A 175 -10.41 -1.77 -30.63
N LYS A 176 -9.52 -0.85 -31.00
CA LYS A 176 -8.14 -0.79 -30.51
C LYS A 176 -7.89 0.32 -29.49
N ASN A 177 -8.43 1.52 -29.76
CA ASN A 177 -8.10 2.72 -29.01
C ASN A 177 -9.34 3.52 -28.61
N ILE A 178 -9.19 4.29 -27.54
CA ILE A 178 -10.18 5.26 -27.04
C ILE A 178 -9.48 6.61 -26.96
N THR A 179 -10.11 7.66 -27.50
CA THR A 179 -9.63 9.05 -27.40
C THR A 179 -10.47 9.81 -26.39
N ILE A 180 -9.82 10.43 -25.43
CA ILE A 180 -10.44 11.14 -24.31
C ILE A 180 -9.95 12.59 -24.32
N ASP A 181 -10.87 13.53 -24.31
CA ASP A 181 -10.62 14.96 -24.16
C ASP A 181 -10.49 15.29 -22.67
N ILE A 182 -9.35 15.87 -22.28
CA ILE A 182 -9.05 16.31 -20.90
C ILE A 182 -9.04 17.85 -20.76
N GLY A 183 -9.64 18.55 -21.70
CA GLY A 183 -9.75 20.00 -21.77
C GLY A 183 -8.87 20.58 -22.87
N ASN A 184 -7.60 20.90 -22.60
CA ASN A 184 -6.71 21.53 -23.60
C ASN A 184 -5.93 20.52 -24.47
N ASP A 185 -6.01 19.23 -24.11
CA ASP A 185 -5.28 18.13 -24.76
C ASP A 185 -6.17 16.88 -24.83
N THR A 186 -5.77 15.89 -25.64
CA THR A 186 -6.42 14.60 -25.74
C THR A 186 -5.46 13.48 -25.33
N ILE A 187 -5.98 12.49 -24.63
CA ILE A 187 -5.25 11.25 -24.28
C ILE A 187 -5.84 10.11 -25.11
N GLU A 188 -4.97 9.37 -25.78
CA GLU A 188 -5.32 8.11 -26.43
C GLU A 188 -4.87 6.96 -25.53
N ILE A 189 -5.77 5.98 -25.31
CA ILE A 189 -5.50 4.77 -24.51
C ILE A 189 -5.91 3.53 -25.29
N LEU A 190 -5.38 2.36 -24.90
CA LEU A 190 -5.84 1.08 -25.45
C LEU A 190 -7.25 0.75 -24.99
N ASN A 191 -8.07 0.28 -25.92
CA ASN A 191 -9.39 -0.26 -25.60
C ASN A 191 -9.26 -1.72 -25.14
N GLN A 192 -9.24 -1.92 -23.83
CA GLN A 192 -9.15 -3.24 -23.20
C GLN A 192 -10.53 -3.92 -23.04
N GLY A 193 -11.48 -3.59 -23.92
CA GLY A 193 -12.85 -4.12 -23.86
C GLY A 193 -13.80 -3.28 -22.99
N TYR A 194 -13.46 -2.03 -22.74
CA TYR A 194 -14.31 -1.11 -21.98
C TYR A 194 -15.64 -0.87 -22.68
N LYS A 195 -16.74 -0.99 -21.92
CA LYS A 195 -18.09 -0.65 -22.38
C LYS A 195 -18.34 0.83 -22.22
N ILE A 196 -18.03 1.63 -23.23
CA ILE A 196 -18.10 3.09 -23.20
C ILE A 196 -19.04 3.65 -24.26
N LYS A 197 -19.47 4.88 -24.04
CA LYS A 197 -20.29 5.65 -25.01
C LYS A 197 -19.58 6.97 -25.35
N LYS A 198 -19.84 7.47 -26.56
CA LYS A 198 -19.39 8.82 -26.94
C LYS A 198 -19.99 9.85 -25.98
N ASN A 199 -19.21 10.88 -25.64
CA ASN A 199 -19.53 11.93 -24.67
C ASN A 199 -19.70 11.42 -23.20
N GLN A 200 -19.31 10.20 -22.89
CA GLN A 200 -19.29 9.70 -21.51
C GLN A 200 -18.15 10.35 -20.73
N LYS A 201 -18.45 10.82 -19.52
CA LYS A 201 -17.44 11.29 -18.57
C LYS A 201 -16.75 10.07 -17.95
N VAL A 202 -15.43 10.10 -17.96
CA VAL A 202 -14.57 9.02 -17.45
C VAL A 202 -13.41 9.60 -16.66
N SER A 203 -12.80 8.78 -15.83
CA SER A 203 -11.52 9.07 -15.19
C SER A 203 -10.46 8.11 -15.68
N LEU A 204 -9.26 8.60 -15.90
CA LEU A 204 -8.09 7.79 -16.26
C LEU A 204 -7.09 7.84 -15.11
N SER A 205 -6.42 6.75 -14.85
CA SER A 205 -5.28 6.74 -13.94
C SER A 205 -4.03 6.22 -14.64
N ILE A 206 -2.87 6.80 -14.30
CA ILE A 206 -1.56 6.33 -14.73
C ILE A 206 -0.59 6.44 -13.56
N LYS A 207 0.29 5.45 -13.41
CA LYS A 207 1.32 5.48 -12.37
C LYS A 207 2.35 6.57 -12.65
N SER A 208 2.83 7.22 -11.60
CA SER A 208 3.83 8.28 -11.72
C SER A 208 5.17 7.79 -12.29
N GLU A 209 5.51 6.52 -12.06
CA GLU A 209 6.70 5.86 -12.62
C GLU A 209 6.55 5.40 -14.08
N SER A 210 5.33 5.34 -14.61
CA SER A 210 5.08 5.02 -16.02
C SER A 210 5.20 6.24 -16.94
N ILE A 211 5.37 7.43 -16.39
CA ILE A 211 5.51 8.66 -17.16
C ILE A 211 6.98 9.01 -17.31
N GLU A 212 7.43 9.20 -18.54
CA GLU A 212 8.76 9.68 -18.87
C GLU A 212 8.74 11.18 -19.18
N ILE A 213 9.75 11.91 -18.68
CA ILE A 213 9.96 13.32 -19.00
C ILE A 213 11.00 13.44 -20.11
N ILE A 214 10.66 14.16 -21.20
CA ILE A 214 11.57 14.44 -22.30
C ILE A 214 11.72 15.95 -22.44
N LYS A 215 12.97 16.45 -22.43
CA LYS A 215 13.24 17.85 -22.75
C LYS A 215 12.98 18.06 -24.24
N ASN A 216 12.20 19.07 -24.59
CA ASN A 216 11.79 19.36 -25.95
C ASN A 216 12.98 19.24 -26.93
N GLN A 217 13.03 18.15 -27.65
CA GLN A 217 13.78 18.03 -28.88
C GLN A 217 12.78 17.87 -30.01
N ASN A 218 12.98 18.64 -31.06
CA ASN A 218 12.17 18.70 -32.26
C ASN A 218 11.54 17.36 -32.66
N LYS A 219 10.27 17.43 -33.04
CA LYS A 219 9.51 16.38 -33.73
C LYS A 219 10.42 15.46 -34.53
N SER A 220 10.47 14.19 -34.21
CA SER A 220 10.58 13.06 -35.14
C SER A 220 11.15 11.79 -34.47
N ASP A 221 10.27 11.02 -33.84
CA ASP A 221 10.44 9.57 -33.82
C ASP A 221 9.04 8.95 -33.87
N ASP A 222 8.57 8.81 -35.10
CA ASP A 222 7.19 8.47 -35.49
C ASP A 222 6.94 6.94 -35.48
N LYS A 223 7.78 6.15 -34.78
CA LYS A 223 7.68 4.68 -34.82
C LYS A 223 7.01 4.02 -33.61
N LEU A 224 6.79 4.74 -32.54
CA LEU A 224 5.99 4.27 -31.43
C LEU A 224 4.79 5.24 -31.29
N LYS A 225 3.58 4.75 -31.31
CA LYS A 225 2.36 5.52 -31.00
C LYS A 225 2.39 5.93 -29.52
N VAL A 226 3.06 7.02 -29.25
CA VAL A 226 3.27 7.54 -27.90
C VAL A 226 2.51 8.85 -27.79
N ALA A 227 1.51 8.87 -26.94
CA ALA A 227 0.83 10.09 -26.60
C ALA A 227 1.80 11.01 -25.82
N GLN A 228 1.76 12.31 -26.12
CA GLN A 228 2.58 13.32 -25.48
C GLN A 228 1.74 14.50 -25.05
N ILE A 229 1.90 14.91 -23.82
CA ILE A 229 1.31 16.17 -23.31
C ILE A 229 2.45 17.09 -22.87
N MET A 230 2.33 18.38 -23.16
CA MET A 230 3.31 19.36 -22.77
C MET A 230 2.98 19.99 -21.43
N GLY A 231 3.99 20.19 -20.61
CA GLY A 231 3.89 20.87 -19.32
C GLY A 231 5.16 21.66 -18.98
N THR A 232 5.13 22.29 -17.82
CA THR A 232 6.26 23.05 -17.26
C THR A 232 6.63 22.44 -15.91
N ILE A 233 7.91 22.22 -15.66
CA ILE A 233 8.40 21.72 -14.37
C ILE A 233 8.12 22.76 -13.29
N SER A 234 7.26 22.43 -12.33
CA SER A 234 6.92 23.30 -11.18
C SER A 234 7.73 22.98 -9.93
N GLU A 235 8.16 21.72 -9.77
CA GLU A 235 8.97 21.30 -8.62
C GLU A 235 9.88 20.11 -8.99
N ILE A 236 11.04 20.04 -8.35
CA ILE A 236 11.95 18.88 -8.41
C ILE A 236 12.37 18.56 -6.99
N THR A 237 12.04 17.35 -6.50
CA THR A 237 12.35 16.92 -5.13
C THR A 237 13.08 15.58 -5.13
N PHE A 238 14.27 15.53 -4.52
CA PHE A 238 14.99 14.27 -4.28
C PHE A 238 14.46 13.58 -3.04
N LEU A 239 13.99 12.34 -3.18
CA LEU A 239 13.39 11.53 -2.11
C LEU A 239 14.21 10.28 -1.76
N GLY A 240 15.51 10.31 -2.03
CA GLY A 240 16.45 9.21 -1.73
C GLY A 240 16.41 8.10 -2.77
N GLN A 241 15.31 7.37 -2.86
CA GLN A 241 15.15 6.24 -3.80
C GLN A 241 14.79 6.67 -5.21
N PHE A 242 14.19 7.84 -5.38
CA PHE A 242 13.75 8.40 -6.66
C PHE A 242 13.70 9.93 -6.57
N ILE A 243 13.58 10.55 -7.73
CA ILE A 243 13.34 11.99 -7.87
C ILE A 243 11.90 12.18 -8.31
N ARG A 244 11.18 13.01 -7.58
CA ARG A 244 9.83 13.45 -7.90
C ARG A 244 9.89 14.75 -8.68
N TYR A 245 9.23 14.77 -9.83
CA TYR A 245 8.98 15.97 -10.63
C TYR A 245 7.49 16.27 -10.58
N LEU A 246 7.12 17.53 -10.30
CA LEU A 246 5.78 18.03 -10.55
C LEU A 246 5.79 18.80 -11.85
N VAL A 247 4.84 18.51 -12.71
CA VAL A 247 4.70 19.10 -14.04
C VAL A 247 3.34 19.72 -14.17
N LEU A 248 3.30 21.05 -14.31
CA LEU A 248 2.07 21.83 -14.49
C LEU A 248 1.66 21.79 -15.96
N LEU A 249 0.49 21.24 -16.23
CA LEU A 249 -0.12 21.21 -17.57
C LEU A 249 -0.79 22.57 -17.90
N LYS A 250 -1.11 22.78 -19.18
CA LYS A 250 -1.79 24.00 -19.66
C LYS A 250 -3.19 24.21 -19.06
N ASN A 251 -3.86 23.14 -18.67
CA ASN A 251 -5.18 23.19 -18.01
C ASN A 251 -5.10 23.48 -16.50
N GLY A 252 -3.90 23.73 -15.95
CA GLY A 252 -3.66 23.97 -14.52
C GLY A 252 -3.54 22.70 -13.67
N GLN A 253 -3.65 21.52 -14.26
CA GLN A 253 -3.47 20.26 -13.53
C GLN A 253 -1.97 19.99 -13.29
N GLU A 254 -1.61 19.56 -12.10
CA GLU A 254 -0.28 19.06 -11.77
C GLU A 254 -0.19 17.56 -11.98
N ILE A 255 0.87 17.11 -12.64
CA ILE A 255 1.20 15.72 -12.90
C ILE A 255 2.48 15.39 -12.16
N GLN A 256 2.44 14.33 -11.37
CA GLN A 256 3.61 13.81 -10.68
C GLN A 256 4.30 12.76 -11.52
N VAL A 257 5.61 12.90 -11.67
CA VAL A 257 6.47 11.92 -12.33
C VAL A 257 7.55 11.46 -11.37
N ARG A 258 7.73 10.16 -11.24
CA ARG A 258 8.80 9.54 -10.47
C ARG A 258 9.87 8.99 -11.41
N SER A 259 11.10 9.38 -11.20
CA SER A 259 12.24 8.85 -11.93
C SER A 259 13.27 8.25 -10.98
N PRO A 260 13.78 7.03 -11.21
CA PRO A 260 14.81 6.43 -10.37
C PRO A 260 16.15 7.15 -10.47
N LYS A 261 16.33 7.97 -11.52
CA LYS A 261 17.56 8.77 -11.76
C LYS A 261 17.17 10.18 -12.17
N GLU A 262 18.10 11.11 -11.94
CA GLU A 262 17.96 12.47 -12.44
C GLU A 262 17.81 12.48 -13.97
N VAL A 263 16.77 13.16 -14.44
CA VAL A 263 16.57 13.36 -15.88
C VAL A 263 17.52 14.47 -16.33
N LYS A 264 18.48 14.10 -17.18
CA LYS A 264 19.56 15.01 -17.62
C LYS A 264 19.02 16.29 -18.25
N ASN A 265 19.65 17.40 -17.89
CA ASN A 265 19.38 18.73 -18.47
C ASN A 265 17.97 19.27 -18.23
N ILE A 266 17.24 18.80 -17.20
CA ILE A 266 15.95 19.35 -16.79
C ILE A 266 16.15 20.21 -15.55
N LYS A 267 15.56 21.42 -15.59
CA LYS A 267 15.58 22.40 -14.51
C LYS A 267 14.16 22.88 -14.21
N LEU A 268 14.01 23.55 -13.06
CA LEU A 268 12.79 24.23 -12.69
C LEU A 268 12.40 25.23 -13.82
N ASN A 269 11.11 25.31 -14.10
CA ASN A 269 10.49 26.11 -15.16
C ASN A 269 10.82 25.68 -16.61
N ASP A 270 11.51 24.56 -16.81
CA ASP A 270 11.70 24.01 -18.17
C ASP A 270 10.38 23.51 -18.74
N LYS A 271 10.14 23.79 -20.03
CA LYS A 271 9.05 23.19 -20.80
C LYS A 271 9.48 21.78 -21.22
N VAL A 272 8.64 20.81 -20.90
CA VAL A 272 8.91 19.39 -21.13
C VAL A 272 7.71 18.71 -21.80
N SER A 273 7.97 17.57 -22.43
CA SER A 273 6.94 16.65 -22.91
C SER A 273 6.87 15.45 -21.96
N LEU A 274 5.67 15.07 -21.58
CA LEU A 274 5.38 13.84 -20.86
C LEU A 274 5.05 12.75 -21.84
N LYS A 275 5.70 11.60 -21.71
CA LYS A 275 5.56 10.44 -22.60
C LYS A 275 5.17 9.21 -21.79
N TRP A 276 4.29 8.37 -22.35
CA TRP A 276 3.84 7.11 -21.75
C TRP A 276 3.41 6.12 -22.83
N LYS A 277 3.22 4.88 -22.46
CA LYS A 277 2.62 3.88 -23.35
C LYS A 277 1.10 3.92 -23.23
N LEU A 278 0.39 3.63 -24.31
CA LEU A 278 -1.08 3.62 -24.34
C LEU A 278 -1.68 2.58 -23.37
N GLU A 279 -0.94 1.52 -23.07
CA GLU A 279 -1.31 0.44 -22.16
C GLU A 279 -1.18 0.81 -20.66
N ASP A 280 -0.45 1.88 -20.33
CA ASP A 280 -0.19 2.27 -18.94
C ASP A 280 -1.41 2.96 -18.29
N PHE A 281 -2.38 3.38 -19.08
CA PHE A 281 -3.60 3.97 -18.58
C PHE A 281 -4.67 2.94 -18.23
N LEU A 282 -5.32 3.18 -17.10
CA LEU A 282 -6.53 2.48 -16.70
C LEU A 282 -7.72 3.45 -16.78
N LEU A 283 -8.84 2.98 -17.33
CA LEU A 283 -10.08 3.74 -17.43
C LEU A 283 -11.04 3.32 -16.32
N HIS A 284 -11.48 4.31 -15.54
CA HIS A 284 -12.47 4.14 -14.47
C HIS A 284 -13.81 4.74 -14.92
N GLN A 285 -14.83 3.91 -14.89
CA GLN A 285 -16.22 4.33 -15.11
C GLN A 285 -16.81 4.74 -13.77
N LYS A 286 -17.59 5.82 -13.76
CA LYS A 286 -18.39 6.23 -12.59
C LYS A 286 -19.53 5.27 -12.36
#